data_5ccc8158d2504b0f25907e9d4b87bdba
#
_entry.id   5ccc8158d2504b0f25907e9d4b87bdba
#
_cell.length_a   1.000
_cell.length_b   1.000
_cell.length_c   1.000
_cell.angle_alpha   90.00
_cell.angle_beta   90.00
_cell.angle_gamma   90.00
#
_symmetry.space_group_name_H-M   'P 1'
#
loop_
_entity.id
_entity.type
_entity.pdbx_description
1 polymer ?
#
loop_
_entity_poly.entity_id
_entity_poly.type
_entity_poly.pdbx_seq_one_letter_code
_entity_poly.pdbx_strand_id
1 'polypeptide(L)'
;ALPISGTDVAKGAAHMILTDDNFSTIVAAIEEGRGIYSNIRKAIHYLLSCNIGEIFTIFTATLLDFGQMPLVPVQLLWLNLVTDSLPALALGVEPVEPGVMDQPPRDARAGLFDRKFTLRLLWQGLMVGALTLGAYFLGFTRLAAPGSQGAVANTMAFATLTLSQLFHAFNVRSEDRSLFSMGILSTPAMNRAFLAG
;
A
#
# COMPACT_ATOMS: atom_id res chain seq x y z
N ALA A 1 26.48 18.48 -0.47
CA ALA A 1 25.80 19.75 -0.21
C ALA A 1 26.81 20.89 -0.24
N LEU A 2 26.43 22.04 -0.79
CA LEU A 2 27.26 23.24 -0.86
C LEU A 2 26.45 24.46 -0.40
N PRO A 3 27.13 25.48 0.22
CA PRO A 3 26.47 26.71 0.62
C PRO A 3 26.00 27.53 -0.60
N ILE A 4 25.00 28.37 -0.41
CA ILE A 4 24.50 29.26 -1.47
C ILE A 4 25.55 30.27 -1.94
N SER A 5 26.50 30.61 -1.07
CA SER A 5 27.65 31.50 -1.34
C SER A 5 28.75 30.88 -2.23
N GLY A 6 28.63 29.58 -2.57
CA GLY A 6 29.56 28.88 -3.48
C GLY A 6 29.55 29.42 -4.91
N THR A 7 30.62 29.14 -5.65
CA THR A 7 30.71 29.51 -7.07
C THR A 7 29.69 28.79 -7.92
N ASP A 8 29.24 29.37 -9.03
CA ASP A 8 28.23 28.76 -9.91
C ASP A 8 28.66 27.39 -10.45
N VAL A 9 29.95 27.20 -10.69
CA VAL A 9 30.54 25.93 -11.12
C VAL A 9 30.38 24.87 -10.00
N ALA A 10 30.67 25.24 -8.76
CA ALA A 10 30.50 24.36 -7.61
C ALA A 10 29.02 24.03 -7.35
N LYS A 11 28.12 25.00 -7.47
CA LYS A 11 26.67 24.80 -7.39
C LYS A 11 26.16 23.84 -8.47
N GLY A 12 26.65 23.98 -9.72
CA GLY A 12 26.27 23.08 -10.82
C GLY A 12 26.73 21.65 -10.64
N ALA A 13 27.80 21.40 -9.88
CA ALA A 13 28.29 20.06 -9.54
C ALA A 13 27.66 19.48 -8.27
N ALA A 14 26.88 20.24 -7.50
CA ALA A 14 26.30 19.83 -6.24
C ALA A 14 24.96 19.11 -6.43
N HIS A 15 24.74 18.02 -5.70
CA HIS A 15 23.45 17.35 -5.63
C HIS A 15 22.45 18.08 -4.70
N MET A 16 22.93 18.97 -3.85
CA MET A 16 22.13 19.76 -2.92
C MET A 16 22.82 21.11 -2.66
N ILE A 17 22.04 22.18 -2.66
CA ILE A 17 22.49 23.53 -2.33
C ILE A 17 21.73 23.97 -1.07
N LEU A 18 22.46 24.44 -0.04
CA LEU A 18 21.88 24.98 1.18
C LEU A 18 21.59 26.46 0.98
N THR A 19 20.34 26.87 1.11
CA THR A 19 19.93 28.27 0.95
C THR A 19 20.15 29.10 2.21
N ASP A 20 20.23 28.44 3.37
CA ASP A 20 20.44 29.04 4.68
C ASP A 20 21.87 28.88 5.21
N ASP A 21 22.76 28.26 4.42
CA ASP A 21 24.14 27.94 4.78
C ASP A 21 24.28 27.19 6.13
N ASN A 22 23.21 26.54 6.58
CA ASN A 22 23.14 25.86 7.87
C ASN A 22 23.34 24.35 7.71
N PHE A 23 24.33 23.80 8.42
CA PHE A 23 24.62 22.36 8.37
C PHE A 23 23.48 21.51 8.96
N SER A 24 22.72 22.01 9.91
CA SER A 24 21.58 21.30 10.49
C SER A 24 20.50 21.00 9.44
N THR A 25 20.38 21.80 8.41
CA THR A 25 19.44 21.58 7.30
C THR A 25 19.80 20.33 6.49
N ILE A 26 21.06 19.92 6.46
CA ILE A 26 21.47 18.63 5.83
C ILE A 26 20.86 17.47 6.61
N VAL A 27 20.92 17.51 7.94
CA VAL A 27 20.36 16.46 8.80
C VAL A 27 18.84 16.36 8.61
N ALA A 28 18.15 17.50 8.63
CA ALA A 28 16.71 17.55 8.37
C ALA A 28 16.34 17.02 6.98
N ALA A 29 17.12 17.36 5.95
CA ALA A 29 16.90 16.86 4.60
C ALA A 29 17.14 15.35 4.48
N ILE A 30 18.09 14.79 5.22
CA ILE A 30 18.30 13.31 5.29
C ILE A 30 17.13 12.65 5.97
N GLU A 31 16.64 13.19 7.08
CA GLU A 31 15.48 12.66 7.81
C GLU A 31 14.24 12.63 6.92
N GLU A 32 13.93 13.75 6.27
CA GLU A 32 12.82 13.87 5.34
C GLU A 32 12.97 12.90 4.15
N GLY A 33 14.16 12.82 3.55
CA GLY A 33 14.44 11.88 2.46
C GLY A 33 14.26 10.41 2.86
N ARG A 34 14.60 10.04 4.09
CA ARG A 34 14.34 8.69 4.63
C ARG A 34 12.85 8.46 4.83
N GLY A 35 12.11 9.46 5.31
CA GLY A 35 10.66 9.41 5.46
C GLY A 35 9.95 9.22 4.12
N ILE A 36 10.29 10.02 3.12
CA ILE A 36 9.75 9.92 1.76
C ILE A 36 9.99 8.53 1.18
N TYR A 37 11.22 8.01 1.30
CA TYR A 37 11.54 6.66 0.82
C TYR A 37 10.70 5.59 1.52
N SER A 38 10.54 5.66 2.84
CA SER A 38 9.69 4.76 3.61
C SER A 38 8.24 4.80 3.13
N ASN A 39 7.69 5.98 2.92
CA ASN A 39 6.32 6.17 2.45
C ASN A 39 6.11 5.63 1.04
N ILE A 40 7.05 5.85 0.12
CA ILE A 40 7.03 5.26 -1.22
C ILE A 40 7.02 3.73 -1.13
N ARG A 41 7.86 3.15 -0.27
CA ARG A 41 7.92 1.70 -0.07
C ARG A 41 6.60 1.13 0.47
N LYS A 42 5.97 1.81 1.42
CA LYS A 42 4.64 1.44 1.95
C LYS A 42 3.56 1.50 0.87
N ALA A 43 3.51 2.57 0.08
CA ALA A 43 2.55 2.70 -1.01
C ALA A 43 2.72 1.59 -2.07
N ILE A 44 3.96 1.28 -2.46
CA ILE A 44 4.27 0.18 -3.38
C ILE A 44 3.85 -1.17 -2.78
N HIS A 45 4.16 -1.41 -1.50
CA HIS A 45 3.76 -2.63 -0.80
C HIS A 45 2.24 -2.81 -0.84
N TYR A 46 1.50 -1.77 -0.47
CA TYR A 46 0.05 -1.77 -0.48
C TYR A 46 -0.50 -2.10 -1.87
N LEU A 47 -0.16 -1.31 -2.88
CA LEU A 47 -0.66 -1.48 -4.25
C LEU A 47 -0.35 -2.86 -4.82
N LEU A 48 0.89 -3.34 -4.66
CA LEU A 48 1.26 -4.65 -5.21
C LEU A 48 0.59 -5.80 -4.47
N SER A 49 0.42 -5.73 -3.15
CA SER A 49 -0.27 -6.78 -2.41
C SER A 49 -1.76 -6.84 -2.75
N CYS A 50 -2.43 -5.69 -2.96
CA CYS A 50 -3.81 -5.62 -3.45
C CYS A 50 -3.93 -6.29 -4.83
N ASN A 51 -3.10 -5.88 -5.78
CA ASN A 51 -3.10 -6.45 -7.13
C ASN A 51 -2.82 -7.98 -7.15
N ILE A 52 -1.92 -8.46 -6.29
CA ILE A 52 -1.69 -9.91 -6.15
C ILE A 52 -2.95 -10.62 -5.65
N GLY A 53 -3.67 -10.03 -4.70
CA GLY A 53 -4.95 -10.56 -4.22
C GLY A 53 -5.99 -10.65 -5.33
N GLU A 54 -6.12 -9.62 -6.16
CA GLU A 54 -7.02 -9.59 -7.31
C GLU A 54 -6.65 -10.64 -8.36
N ILE A 55 -5.38 -10.67 -8.76
CA ILE A 55 -4.87 -11.66 -9.73
C ILE A 55 -5.10 -13.07 -9.21
N PHE A 56 -4.77 -13.34 -7.95
CA PHE A 56 -4.96 -14.66 -7.35
C PHE A 56 -6.45 -15.05 -7.34
N THR A 57 -7.34 -14.13 -7.01
CA THR A 57 -8.79 -14.36 -7.00
C THR A 57 -9.29 -14.74 -8.38
N ILE A 58 -8.96 -13.95 -9.40
CA ILE A 58 -9.44 -14.18 -10.78
C ILE A 58 -8.82 -15.42 -11.37
N PHE A 59 -7.49 -15.59 -11.23
CA PHE A 59 -6.76 -16.74 -11.74
C PHE A 59 -7.30 -18.05 -11.17
N THR A 60 -7.51 -18.11 -9.86
CA THR A 60 -8.04 -19.30 -9.19
C THR A 60 -9.47 -19.60 -9.61
N ALA A 61 -10.33 -18.60 -9.72
CA ALA A 61 -11.70 -18.77 -10.16
C ALA A 61 -11.78 -19.25 -11.64
N THR A 62 -10.91 -18.74 -12.49
CA THR A 62 -10.82 -19.17 -13.89
C THR A 62 -10.29 -20.59 -14.00
N LEU A 63 -9.26 -20.95 -13.24
CA LEU A 63 -8.64 -22.28 -13.27
C LEU A 63 -9.61 -23.37 -12.77
N LEU A 64 -10.41 -23.05 -11.76
CA LEU A 64 -11.36 -23.97 -11.16
C LEU A 64 -12.74 -23.96 -11.84
N ASP A 65 -12.90 -23.17 -12.90
CA ASP A 65 -14.12 -23.02 -13.71
C ASP A 65 -15.39 -22.89 -12.85
N PHE A 66 -15.44 -21.84 -12.03
CA PHE A 66 -16.60 -21.57 -11.16
C PHE A 66 -17.90 -21.21 -11.93
N GLY A 67 -17.85 -21.24 -13.26
CA GLY A 67 -18.98 -20.94 -14.15
C GLY A 67 -19.40 -19.46 -14.16
N GLN A 68 -19.04 -18.70 -13.15
CA GLN A 68 -19.27 -17.25 -13.07
C GLN A 68 -18.05 -16.56 -12.45
N MET A 69 -17.68 -15.41 -13.00
CA MET A 69 -16.54 -14.64 -12.50
C MET A 69 -16.86 -14.03 -11.12
N PRO A 70 -15.95 -14.16 -10.12
CA PRO A 70 -16.13 -13.56 -8.81
C PRO A 70 -16.12 -12.03 -8.84
N LEU A 71 -15.44 -11.44 -9.81
CA LEU A 71 -15.32 -10.00 -10.01
C LEU A 71 -15.47 -9.68 -11.49
N VAL A 72 -16.24 -8.65 -11.80
CA VAL A 72 -16.36 -8.16 -13.18
C VAL A 72 -15.35 -7.04 -13.46
N PRO A 73 -14.96 -6.81 -14.72
CA PRO A 73 -13.92 -5.83 -15.07
C PRO A 73 -14.17 -4.41 -14.54
N VAL A 74 -15.42 -3.97 -14.50
CA VAL A 74 -15.75 -2.63 -13.97
C VAL A 74 -15.53 -2.52 -12.46
N GLN A 75 -15.70 -3.61 -11.71
CA GLN A 75 -15.39 -3.65 -10.27
C GLN A 75 -13.88 -3.57 -10.04
N LEU A 76 -13.08 -4.27 -10.83
CA LEU A 76 -11.62 -4.18 -10.77
C LEU A 76 -11.12 -2.78 -11.11
N LEU A 77 -11.71 -2.15 -12.12
CA LEU A 77 -11.38 -0.76 -12.45
C LEU A 77 -11.70 0.18 -11.29
N TRP A 78 -12.85 0.00 -10.63
CA TRP A 78 -13.23 0.78 -9.45
C TRP A 78 -12.25 0.57 -8.31
N LEU A 79 -11.90 -0.68 -7.98
CA LEU A 79 -10.94 -1.00 -6.94
C LEU A 79 -9.60 -0.30 -7.18
N ASN A 80 -9.00 -0.50 -8.34
CA ASN A 80 -7.70 0.07 -8.66
C ASN A 80 -7.69 1.61 -8.75
N LEU A 81 -8.78 2.22 -9.26
CA LEU A 81 -8.84 3.66 -9.48
C LEU A 81 -9.26 4.42 -8.21
N VAL A 82 -10.21 3.92 -7.45
CA VAL A 82 -10.81 4.63 -6.31
C VAL A 82 -10.29 4.04 -5.00
N THR A 83 -10.56 2.76 -4.76
CA THR A 83 -10.29 2.12 -3.47
C THR A 83 -8.79 2.03 -3.15
N ASP A 84 -7.94 1.75 -4.14
CA ASP A 84 -6.50 1.60 -3.92
C ASP A 84 -5.74 2.94 -4.01
N SER A 85 -6.15 3.83 -4.90
CA SER A 85 -5.42 5.09 -5.13
C SER A 85 -5.45 6.03 -3.92
N LEU A 86 -6.60 6.16 -3.26
CA LEU A 86 -6.74 7.07 -2.12
C LEU A 86 -5.89 6.66 -0.91
N PRO A 87 -5.90 5.39 -0.45
CA PRO A 87 -4.99 4.95 0.60
C PRO A 87 -3.51 4.99 0.19
N ALA A 88 -3.17 4.70 -1.07
CA ALA A 88 -1.79 4.81 -1.55
C ALA A 88 -1.26 6.25 -1.46
N LEU A 89 -2.09 7.24 -1.85
CA LEU A 89 -1.77 8.66 -1.67
C LEU A 89 -1.65 9.03 -0.19
N ALA A 90 -2.53 8.53 0.66
CA ALA A 90 -2.47 8.76 2.11
C ALA A 90 -1.19 8.20 2.72
N LEU A 91 -0.73 7.01 2.30
CA LEU A 91 0.56 6.44 2.70
C LEU A 91 1.74 7.28 2.22
N GLY A 92 1.63 7.88 1.03
CA GLY A 92 2.66 8.77 0.48
C GLY A 92 2.89 10.06 1.29
N VAL A 93 1.87 10.54 2.00
CA VAL A 93 1.93 11.76 2.84
C VAL A 93 1.92 11.46 4.34
N GLU A 94 2.16 10.21 4.73
CA GLU A 94 2.27 9.81 6.14
C GLU A 94 3.45 10.55 6.79
N PRO A 95 3.33 11.03 8.04
CA PRO A 95 4.44 11.64 8.76
C PRO A 95 5.63 10.70 8.89
N VAL A 96 6.83 11.28 8.94
CA VAL A 96 8.08 10.53 9.14
C VAL A 96 7.99 9.73 10.45
N GLU A 97 8.32 8.46 10.42
CA GLU A 97 8.28 7.60 11.60
C GLU A 97 9.36 8.02 12.61
N PRO A 98 9.03 8.10 13.92
CA PRO A 98 10.02 8.37 14.96
C PRO A 98 11.15 7.32 14.92
N GLY A 99 12.39 7.79 15.04
CA GLY A 99 13.57 6.90 15.06
C GLY A 99 14.09 6.54 13.66
N VAL A 100 13.60 7.16 12.59
CA VAL A 100 14.11 6.91 11.23
C VAL A 100 15.60 7.23 11.11
N MET A 101 16.12 8.14 11.93
CA MET A 101 17.54 8.52 11.98
C MET A 101 18.40 7.54 12.79
N ASP A 102 17.81 6.74 13.67
CA ASP A 102 18.52 5.71 14.45
C ASP A 102 18.86 4.47 13.62
N GLN A 103 18.22 4.34 12.46
CA GLN A 103 18.47 3.23 11.54
C GLN A 103 19.80 3.43 10.80
N PRO A 104 20.57 2.36 10.54
CA PRO A 104 21.80 2.45 9.77
C PRO A 104 21.53 3.00 8.36
N PRO A 105 22.53 3.62 7.72
CA PRO A 105 22.42 4.02 6.32
C PRO A 105 22.08 2.83 5.44
N ARG A 106 21.13 3.04 4.52
CA ARG A 106 20.76 2.00 3.56
C ARG A 106 21.88 1.80 2.54
N ASP A 107 22.14 0.55 2.16
CA ASP A 107 23.00 0.26 1.02
C ASP A 107 22.37 0.83 -0.27
N ALA A 108 23.12 1.69 -0.96
CA ALA A 108 22.69 2.30 -2.22
C ALA A 108 22.45 1.26 -3.35
N ARG A 109 23.02 0.06 -3.21
CA ARG A 109 22.83 -1.05 -4.15
C ARG A 109 21.65 -1.95 -3.80
N ALA A 110 21.08 -1.82 -2.59
CA ALA A 110 19.92 -2.60 -2.18
C ALA A 110 18.68 -2.16 -2.97
N GLY A 111 18.05 -3.08 -3.69
CA GLY A 111 16.78 -2.86 -4.38
C GLY A 111 15.64 -2.53 -3.42
N LEU A 112 14.51 -2.09 -3.95
CA LEU A 112 13.26 -1.91 -3.18
C LEU A 112 12.74 -3.24 -2.62
N PHE A 113 12.95 -4.31 -3.39
CA PHE A 113 12.44 -5.65 -3.12
C PHE A 113 13.53 -6.50 -2.44
N ASP A 114 13.56 -6.48 -1.13
CA ASP A 114 14.29 -7.48 -0.37
C ASP A 114 13.44 -8.75 -0.16
N ARG A 115 14.06 -9.85 0.24
CA ARG A 115 13.36 -11.14 0.42
C ARG A 115 12.23 -11.07 1.44
N LYS A 116 12.42 -10.33 2.53
CA LYS A 116 11.40 -10.18 3.58
C LYS A 116 10.19 -9.39 3.06
N PHE A 117 10.44 -8.30 2.37
CA PHE A 117 9.42 -7.47 1.75
C PHE A 117 8.60 -8.27 0.74
N THR A 118 9.28 -8.98 -0.17
CA THR A 118 8.61 -9.78 -1.20
C THR A 118 7.76 -10.90 -0.60
N LEU A 119 8.27 -11.61 0.41
CA LEU A 119 7.50 -12.67 1.08
C LEU A 119 6.29 -12.12 1.82
N ARG A 120 6.43 -10.98 2.50
CA ARG A 120 5.31 -10.32 3.19
C ARG A 120 4.23 -9.88 2.20
N LEU A 121 4.64 -9.26 1.10
CA LEU A 121 3.78 -8.79 0.03
C LEU A 121 2.98 -9.95 -0.60
N LEU A 122 3.66 -11.04 -0.96
CA LEU A 122 3.02 -12.24 -1.51
C LEU A 122 2.04 -12.87 -0.52
N TRP A 123 2.45 -13.05 0.73
CA TRP A 123 1.61 -13.63 1.77
C TRP A 123 0.34 -12.82 2.00
N GLN A 124 0.47 -11.50 2.11
CA GLN A 124 -0.67 -10.62 2.35
C GLN A 124 -1.62 -10.58 1.15
N GLY A 125 -1.10 -10.50 -0.07
CA GLY A 125 -1.93 -10.58 -1.28
C GLY A 125 -2.67 -11.92 -1.39
N LEU A 126 -1.98 -13.04 -1.17
CA LEU A 126 -2.61 -14.36 -1.18
C LEU A 126 -3.68 -14.50 -0.09
N MET A 127 -3.44 -13.94 1.10
CA MET A 127 -4.41 -13.93 2.19
C MET A 127 -5.68 -13.17 1.81
N VAL A 128 -5.55 -11.97 1.25
CA VAL A 128 -6.69 -11.16 0.79
C VAL A 128 -7.46 -11.88 -0.31
N GLY A 129 -6.77 -12.45 -1.29
CA GLY A 129 -7.42 -13.23 -2.36
C GLY A 129 -8.11 -14.48 -1.84
N ALA A 130 -7.52 -15.20 -0.89
CA ALA A 130 -8.14 -16.38 -0.27
C ALA A 130 -9.40 -16.03 0.52
N LEU A 131 -9.40 -14.91 1.26
CA LEU A 131 -10.58 -14.40 1.94
C LEU A 131 -11.70 -14.04 0.96
N THR A 132 -11.34 -13.39 -0.16
CA THR A 132 -12.28 -13.03 -1.22
C THR A 132 -12.92 -14.26 -1.87
N LEU A 133 -12.10 -15.26 -2.21
CA LEU A 133 -12.60 -16.53 -2.75
C LEU A 133 -13.46 -17.28 -1.73
N GLY A 134 -13.08 -17.28 -0.46
CA GLY A 134 -13.88 -17.85 0.63
C GLY A 134 -15.26 -17.20 0.74
N ALA A 135 -15.32 -15.87 0.67
CA ALA A 135 -16.56 -15.11 0.67
C ALA A 135 -17.41 -15.40 -0.57
N TYR A 136 -16.78 -15.45 -1.76
CA TYR A 136 -17.46 -15.85 -2.99
C TYR A 136 -18.11 -17.24 -2.85
N PHE A 137 -17.35 -18.22 -2.39
CA PHE A 137 -17.82 -19.59 -2.25
C PHE A 137 -18.94 -19.72 -1.21
N LEU A 138 -18.82 -19.00 -0.10
CA LEU A 138 -19.87 -18.95 0.94
C LEU A 138 -21.15 -18.33 0.38
N GLY A 139 -21.06 -17.22 -0.35
CA GLY A 139 -22.18 -16.59 -1.02
C GLY A 139 -22.85 -17.50 -2.02
N PHE A 140 -22.06 -18.18 -2.84
CA PHE A 140 -22.57 -19.08 -3.87
C PHE A 140 -23.28 -20.31 -3.31
N THR A 141 -22.73 -20.94 -2.24
CA THR A 141 -23.19 -22.25 -1.76
C THR A 141 -24.19 -22.18 -0.61
N ARG A 142 -24.13 -21.12 0.21
CA ARG A 142 -24.86 -21.10 1.50
C ARG A 142 -25.86 -19.95 1.64
N LEU A 143 -25.59 -18.81 1.08
CA LEU A 143 -26.37 -17.59 1.39
C LEU A 143 -27.30 -17.17 0.25
N ALA A 144 -27.10 -17.65 -0.95
CA ALA A 144 -27.91 -17.28 -2.10
C ALA A 144 -29.20 -18.16 -2.20
N ALA A 145 -30.29 -17.50 -2.57
CA ALA A 145 -31.50 -18.20 -2.98
C ALA A 145 -31.30 -18.86 -4.36
N PRO A 146 -32.08 -19.92 -4.71
CA PRO A 146 -32.02 -20.51 -6.03
C PRO A 146 -32.21 -19.48 -7.14
N GLY A 147 -31.24 -19.42 -8.07
CA GLY A 147 -31.27 -18.47 -9.21
C GLY A 147 -30.52 -17.14 -8.97
N SER A 148 -30.11 -16.83 -7.74
CA SER A 148 -29.36 -15.60 -7.42
C SER A 148 -27.90 -15.83 -6.99
N GLN A 149 -27.42 -17.08 -7.09
CA GLN A 149 -26.13 -17.51 -6.54
C GLN A 149 -24.97 -16.64 -7.04
N GLY A 150 -24.89 -16.37 -8.34
CA GLY A 150 -23.82 -15.59 -8.90
C GLY A 150 -23.83 -14.13 -8.45
N ALA A 151 -24.99 -13.50 -8.37
CA ALA A 151 -25.11 -12.12 -7.94
C ALA A 151 -24.71 -11.94 -6.47
N VAL A 152 -25.17 -12.83 -5.58
CA VAL A 152 -24.80 -12.80 -4.16
C VAL A 152 -23.32 -13.09 -3.97
N ALA A 153 -22.78 -14.11 -4.63
CA ALA A 153 -21.38 -14.48 -4.56
C ALA A 153 -20.46 -13.33 -5.06
N ASN A 154 -20.79 -12.72 -6.20
CA ASN A 154 -20.05 -11.57 -6.74
C ASN A 154 -20.09 -10.39 -5.76
N THR A 155 -21.25 -10.04 -5.22
CA THR A 155 -21.38 -8.95 -4.24
C THR A 155 -20.54 -9.21 -2.99
N MET A 156 -20.57 -10.44 -2.46
CA MET A 156 -19.77 -10.82 -1.31
C MET A 156 -18.27 -10.78 -1.60
N ALA A 157 -17.84 -11.26 -2.77
CA ALA A 157 -16.44 -11.17 -3.18
C ALA A 157 -15.98 -9.73 -3.28
N PHE A 158 -16.74 -8.89 -3.98
CA PHE A 158 -16.42 -7.48 -4.15
C PHE A 158 -16.36 -6.74 -2.81
N ALA A 159 -17.37 -6.89 -1.96
CA ALA A 159 -17.38 -6.26 -0.63
C ALA A 159 -16.23 -6.73 0.26
N THR A 160 -15.94 -8.04 0.26
CA THR A 160 -14.84 -8.59 1.05
C THR A 160 -13.49 -8.09 0.55
N LEU A 161 -13.28 -8.03 -0.76
CA LEU A 161 -12.04 -7.53 -1.35
C LEU A 161 -11.84 -6.05 -1.01
N THR A 162 -12.84 -5.21 -1.26
CA THR A 162 -12.83 -3.77 -0.95
C THR A 162 -12.49 -3.51 0.51
N LEU A 163 -13.23 -4.13 1.43
CA LEU A 163 -12.99 -3.95 2.86
C LEU A 163 -11.60 -4.48 3.29
N SER A 164 -11.18 -5.63 2.77
CA SER A 164 -9.86 -6.19 3.08
C SER A 164 -8.73 -5.28 2.62
N GLN A 165 -8.83 -4.68 1.43
CA GLN A 165 -7.85 -3.72 0.92
C GLN A 165 -7.82 -2.44 1.77
N LEU A 166 -8.98 -1.87 2.11
CA LEU A 166 -9.05 -0.70 2.97
C LEU A 166 -8.45 -0.93 4.36
N PHE A 167 -8.75 -2.08 5.00
CA PHE A 167 -8.12 -2.45 6.27
C PHE A 167 -6.62 -2.73 6.11
N HIS A 168 -6.23 -3.33 4.99
CA HIS A 168 -4.83 -3.61 4.69
C HIS A 168 -3.99 -2.33 4.60
N ALA A 169 -4.56 -1.24 4.07
CA ALA A 169 -3.89 0.06 4.04
C ALA A 169 -3.44 0.53 5.44
N PHE A 170 -4.26 0.31 6.47
CA PHE A 170 -3.85 0.61 7.85
C PHE A 170 -2.71 -0.29 8.34
N ASN A 171 -2.70 -1.57 7.95
CA ASN A 171 -1.64 -2.51 8.36
C ASN A 171 -0.28 -2.19 7.72
N VAL A 172 -0.27 -1.54 6.56
CA VAL A 172 0.98 -1.19 5.84
C VAL A 172 1.58 0.13 6.32
N ARG A 173 0.89 0.91 7.15
CA ARG A 173 1.38 2.20 7.68
C ARG A 173 2.71 2.09 8.42
N SER A 174 3.01 0.97 9.03
CA SER A 174 4.32 0.69 9.62
C SER A 174 4.71 -0.77 9.40
N GLU A 175 6.01 -0.99 9.18
CA GLU A 175 6.56 -2.35 9.05
C GLU A 175 6.84 -3.00 10.41
N ASP A 176 7.12 -2.18 11.44
CA ASP A 176 7.64 -2.64 12.73
C ASP A 176 6.70 -2.37 13.91
N ARG A 177 5.71 -1.50 13.74
CA ARG A 177 4.79 -1.09 14.81
C ARG A 177 3.39 -1.65 14.61
N SER A 178 2.78 -2.08 15.70
CA SER A 178 1.37 -2.52 15.65
C SER A 178 0.44 -1.32 15.41
N LEU A 179 -0.62 -1.55 14.63
CA LEU A 179 -1.68 -0.57 14.40
C LEU A 179 -2.25 0.00 15.70
N PHE A 180 -2.39 -0.84 16.73
CA PHE A 180 -2.90 -0.44 18.03
C PHE A 180 -1.93 0.48 18.80
N SER A 181 -0.62 0.33 18.59
CA SER A 181 0.39 1.18 19.25
C SER A 181 0.52 2.56 18.59
N MET A 182 0.20 2.67 17.31
CA MET A 182 0.22 3.94 16.57
C MET A 182 -1.08 4.74 16.71
N GLY A 183 -2.16 4.09 17.08
CA GLY A 183 -3.51 4.64 17.04
C GLY A 183 -4.13 4.54 15.66
N ILE A 184 -5.26 3.85 15.57
CA ILE A 184 -5.94 3.57 14.28
C ILE A 184 -6.30 4.88 13.56
N LEU A 185 -6.78 5.88 14.29
CA LEU A 185 -7.25 7.15 13.74
C LEU A 185 -6.21 8.29 13.80
N SER A 186 -4.93 7.97 13.99
CA SER A 186 -3.89 8.98 14.20
C SER A 186 -3.60 9.85 12.96
N THR A 187 -3.88 9.36 11.74
CA THR A 187 -3.59 10.09 10.50
C THR A 187 -4.86 10.50 9.78
N PRO A 188 -5.17 11.82 9.74
CA PRO A 188 -6.38 12.31 9.07
C PRO A 188 -6.46 11.96 7.57
N ALA A 189 -5.31 11.91 6.88
CA ALA A 189 -5.25 11.56 5.46
C ALA A 189 -5.73 10.12 5.22
N MET A 190 -5.25 9.15 6.00
CA MET A 190 -5.66 7.75 5.91
C MET A 190 -7.14 7.57 6.27
N ASN A 191 -7.62 8.26 7.31
CA ASN A 191 -9.02 8.20 7.72
C ASN A 191 -9.96 8.72 6.62
N ARG A 192 -9.58 9.83 5.96
CA ARG A 192 -10.35 10.36 4.81
C ARG A 192 -10.32 9.41 3.62
N ALA A 193 -9.16 8.84 3.32
CA ALA A 193 -9.03 7.85 2.24
C ALA A 193 -9.91 6.62 2.49
N PHE A 194 -9.93 6.11 3.73
CA PHE A 194 -10.78 4.97 4.13
C PHE A 194 -12.29 5.27 4.01
N LEU A 195 -12.72 6.48 4.35
CA LEU A 195 -14.14 6.87 4.27
C LEU A 195 -14.60 7.16 2.83
N ALA A 196 -13.67 7.44 1.93
CA ALA A 196 -13.97 7.79 0.54
C ALA A 196 -13.86 6.59 -0.42
N GLY A 197 -13.08 5.55 -0.06
CA GLY A 197 -12.93 4.29 -0.82
C GLY A 197 -13.96 3.27 -0.42
#